data_22379225c4cab595ada72be92f1b1a5e
#
_entry.id   22379225c4cab595ada72be92f1b1a5e
#
_cell.length_a   1.000
_cell.length_b   1.000
_cell.length_c   1.000
_cell.angle_alpha   90.00
_cell.angle_beta   90.00
_cell.angle_gamma   90.00
#
_symmetry.space_group_name_H-M   'P 1'
#
loop_
_entity.id
_entity.type
_entity.pdbx_description
1 polymer ?
#
loop_
_entity_poly.entity_id
_entity_poly.type
_entity_poly.pdbx_seq_one_letter_code
_entity_poly.pdbx_strand_id
1 'polypeptide(L)'
;MIKISTFDDWIDYFRQWQRDIGYDPALLGDYKFETKLGELHSPEIEFGDYKGQKKWQRVSQIPNQTIRDALMNLIVYQGDTEFASVEQQKNLIDTAPTEYDRQALTRVNSEEMRHGWQMCYLLVNYFGDSGKLEARKLLERRAFRGDRLLGSFNAPVNNWLDFFTYTEFVDRDGKYQLTMLSHSAFAPLAESVTAMLKEEFFHMFTGHTGLTRILRA
;
A
#
# COMPACT_ATOMS: atom_id res chain seq x y z
N MET A 1 1.89 -6.45 24.81
CA MET A 1 1.55 -6.63 23.38
C MET A 1 0.22 -5.91 23.13
N ILE A 2 0.18 -4.91 22.24
CA ILE A 2 -1.03 -4.11 21.96
C ILE A 2 -2.06 -5.04 21.30
N LYS A 3 -3.28 -5.10 21.88
CA LYS A 3 -4.38 -5.87 21.32
C LYS A 3 -5.19 -4.96 20.39
N ILE A 4 -5.26 -5.31 19.11
CA ILE A 4 -6.12 -4.64 18.15
C ILE A 4 -7.50 -5.31 18.21
N SER A 5 -8.50 -4.57 18.66
CA SER A 5 -9.90 -5.01 18.71
C SER A 5 -10.74 -4.31 17.63
N THR A 6 -10.45 -3.05 17.37
CA THR A 6 -11.13 -2.18 16.40
C THR A 6 -10.09 -1.60 15.43
N PHE A 7 -10.58 -0.93 14.38
CA PHE A 7 -9.70 -0.21 13.48
C PHE A 7 -9.10 1.06 14.13
N ASP A 8 -9.79 1.66 15.11
CA ASP A 8 -9.24 2.79 15.86
C ASP A 8 -8.02 2.38 16.69
N ASP A 9 -8.06 1.19 17.34
CA ASP A 9 -6.87 0.64 18.03
C ASP A 9 -5.70 0.46 17.05
N TRP A 10 -5.98 0.05 15.81
CA TRP A 10 -4.97 -0.09 14.78
C TRP A 10 -4.41 1.26 14.32
N ILE A 11 -5.25 2.30 14.22
CA ILE A 11 -4.80 3.66 13.88
C ILE A 11 -3.81 4.19 14.92
N ASP A 12 -4.07 3.97 16.20
CA ASP A 12 -3.12 4.37 17.24
C ASP A 12 -1.78 3.62 17.13
N TYR A 13 -1.83 2.34 16.75
CA TYR A 13 -0.64 1.56 16.49
C TYR A 13 0.10 2.02 15.21
N PHE A 14 -0.63 2.40 14.17
CA PHE A 14 -0.06 3.02 12.96
C PHE A 14 0.66 4.33 13.26
N ARG A 15 0.09 5.19 14.10
CA ARG A 15 0.77 6.42 14.56
C ARG A 15 2.03 6.12 15.36
N GLN A 16 2.02 5.04 16.14
CA GLN A 16 3.23 4.59 16.84
C GLN A 16 4.28 4.08 15.84
N TRP A 17 3.89 3.30 14.83
CA TRP A 17 4.78 2.85 13.76
C TRP A 17 5.46 4.03 13.02
N GLN A 18 4.74 5.08 12.70
CA GLN A 18 5.32 6.30 12.08
C GLN A 18 6.44 6.88 12.95
N ARG A 19 6.23 6.98 14.26
CA ARG A 19 7.28 7.44 15.22
C ARG A 19 8.46 6.45 15.28
N ASP A 20 8.17 5.17 15.33
CA ASP A 20 9.20 4.11 15.46
C ASP A 20 10.12 4.04 14.24
N ILE A 21 9.60 4.31 13.05
CA ILE A 21 10.42 4.40 11.84
C ILE A 21 11.12 5.77 11.72
N GLY A 22 10.82 6.74 12.58
CA GLY A 22 11.37 8.08 12.54
C GLY A 22 10.81 8.95 11.42
N TYR A 23 9.56 8.74 11.01
CA TYR A 23 8.87 9.64 10.08
C TYR A 23 8.41 10.89 10.81
N ASP A 24 8.80 12.08 10.32
CA ASP A 24 8.37 13.34 10.91
C ASP A 24 6.90 13.64 10.58
N PRO A 25 5.98 13.67 11.56
CA PRO A 25 4.58 13.97 11.33
C PRO A 25 4.34 15.35 10.67
N ALA A 26 5.25 16.30 10.83
CA ALA A 26 5.15 17.61 10.19
C ALA A 26 5.17 17.54 8.66
N LEU A 27 5.79 16.52 8.10
CA LEU A 27 5.83 16.27 6.65
C LEU A 27 4.44 15.94 6.08
N LEU A 28 3.53 15.42 6.90
CA LEU A 28 2.17 15.10 6.47
C LEU A 28 1.32 16.37 6.24
N GLY A 29 1.65 17.50 6.89
CA GLY A 29 0.85 18.72 6.80
C GLY A 29 -0.62 18.44 7.11
N ASP A 30 -1.51 18.79 6.18
CA ASP A 30 -2.97 18.57 6.28
C ASP A 30 -3.43 17.21 5.69
N TYR A 31 -2.51 16.30 5.36
CA TYR A 31 -2.85 15.01 4.76
C TYR A 31 -3.69 14.16 5.73
N LYS A 32 -4.83 13.68 5.24
CA LYS A 32 -5.75 12.87 6.03
C LYS A 32 -5.75 11.42 5.57
N PHE A 33 -5.52 10.52 6.52
CA PHE A 33 -5.71 9.09 6.31
C PHE A 33 -7.19 8.77 6.42
N GLU A 34 -7.78 8.36 5.30
CA GLU A 34 -9.18 8.01 5.19
C GLU A 34 -9.40 6.85 4.23
N THR A 35 -10.50 6.15 4.39
CA THR A 35 -10.91 5.12 3.44
C THR A 35 -11.37 5.77 2.14
N LYS A 36 -10.71 5.45 1.05
CA LYS A 36 -11.12 5.87 -0.30
C LYS A 36 -11.61 4.65 -1.07
N LEU A 37 -12.77 4.76 -1.67
CA LEU A 37 -13.38 3.74 -2.51
C LEU A 37 -13.61 4.31 -3.89
N GLY A 38 -13.19 3.58 -4.92
CA GLY A 38 -13.46 3.89 -6.31
C GLY A 38 -14.67 3.13 -6.83
N GLU A 39 -15.02 3.35 -8.07
CA GLU A 39 -16.10 2.63 -8.74
C GLU A 39 -15.64 1.24 -9.19
N LEU A 40 -16.52 0.27 -9.08
CA LEU A 40 -16.29 -1.08 -9.62
C LEU A 40 -16.33 -1.05 -11.16
N HIS A 41 -15.42 -1.77 -11.81
CA HIS A 41 -15.47 -2.00 -13.25
C HIS A 41 -16.75 -2.76 -13.66
N SER A 42 -17.17 -3.70 -12.81
CA SER A 42 -18.38 -4.50 -12.99
C SER A 42 -18.95 -4.87 -11.61
N PRO A 43 -20.28 -4.89 -11.42
CA PRO A 43 -20.92 -5.43 -10.24
C PRO A 43 -20.84 -6.95 -10.17
N GLU A 44 -20.47 -7.60 -11.28
CA GLU A 44 -20.36 -9.06 -11.41
C GLU A 44 -18.90 -9.49 -11.43
N ILE A 45 -18.66 -10.74 -11.02
CA ILE A 45 -17.36 -11.41 -11.11
C ILE A 45 -17.05 -11.65 -12.59
N GLU A 46 -15.90 -11.15 -13.03
CA GLU A 46 -15.56 -11.09 -14.46
C GLU A 46 -14.83 -12.33 -14.96
N PHE A 47 -14.23 -13.13 -14.05
CA PHE A 47 -13.34 -14.26 -14.38
C PHE A 47 -13.58 -15.48 -13.49
N GLY A 48 -13.06 -16.64 -13.93
CA GLY A 48 -13.02 -17.89 -13.18
C GLY A 48 -14.38 -18.58 -13.02
N ASP A 49 -14.44 -19.52 -12.09
CA ASP A 49 -15.58 -20.43 -11.90
C ASP A 49 -16.86 -19.72 -11.42
N TYR A 50 -16.72 -18.51 -10.91
CA TYR A 50 -17.84 -17.71 -10.38
C TYR A 50 -18.25 -16.57 -11.31
N LYS A 51 -17.76 -16.55 -12.55
CA LYS A 51 -18.07 -15.52 -13.55
C LYS A 51 -19.58 -15.32 -13.70
N GLY A 52 -20.02 -14.07 -13.74
CA GLY A 52 -21.43 -13.66 -13.88
C GLY A 52 -22.21 -13.65 -12.57
N GLN A 53 -21.63 -14.11 -11.47
CA GLN A 53 -22.23 -13.92 -10.14
C GLN A 53 -21.91 -12.51 -9.61
N LYS A 54 -22.74 -12.00 -8.70
CA LYS A 54 -22.46 -10.72 -8.02
C LYS A 54 -21.16 -10.80 -7.23
N LYS A 55 -20.34 -9.73 -7.27
CA LYS A 55 -19.15 -9.63 -6.43
C LYS A 55 -19.50 -9.75 -4.95
N TRP A 56 -18.64 -10.42 -4.21
CA TRP A 56 -18.81 -10.65 -2.77
C TRP A 56 -18.55 -9.36 -1.99
N GLN A 57 -19.49 -9.00 -1.13
CA GLN A 57 -19.42 -7.83 -0.24
C GLN A 57 -18.86 -8.18 1.15
N ARG A 58 -18.87 -9.47 1.50
CA ARG A 58 -18.42 -9.97 2.81
C ARG A 58 -17.63 -11.26 2.62
N VAL A 59 -16.64 -11.47 3.48
CA VAL A 59 -15.83 -12.70 3.46
C VAL A 59 -16.69 -13.97 3.65
N SER A 60 -17.80 -13.87 4.39
CA SER A 60 -18.76 -14.99 4.56
C SER A 60 -19.45 -15.43 3.25
N GLN A 61 -19.47 -14.59 2.23
CA GLN A 61 -20.05 -14.93 0.92
C GLN A 61 -19.07 -15.70 0.03
N ILE A 62 -17.77 -15.69 0.36
CA ILE A 62 -16.75 -16.39 -0.39
C ILE A 62 -16.94 -17.91 -0.19
N PRO A 63 -17.05 -18.69 -1.27
CA PRO A 63 -17.59 -20.06 -1.20
C PRO A 63 -16.68 -21.07 -0.50
N ASN A 64 -15.37 -20.90 -0.54
CA ASN A 64 -14.45 -21.82 0.10
C ASN A 64 -13.28 -21.15 0.83
N GLN A 65 -12.65 -21.91 1.74
CA GLN A 65 -11.59 -21.39 2.61
C GLN A 65 -10.32 -21.04 1.82
N THR A 66 -9.97 -21.82 0.80
CA THR A 66 -8.77 -21.56 -0.01
C THR A 66 -8.81 -20.18 -0.68
N ILE A 67 -9.98 -19.78 -1.20
CA ILE A 67 -10.15 -18.45 -1.80
C ILE A 67 -10.06 -17.36 -0.72
N ARG A 68 -10.63 -17.60 0.48
CA ARG A 68 -10.54 -16.63 1.60
C ARG A 68 -9.11 -16.42 2.02
N ASP A 69 -8.34 -17.50 2.16
CA ASP A 69 -6.93 -17.45 2.57
C ASP A 69 -6.07 -16.78 1.50
N ALA A 70 -6.27 -17.13 0.23
CA ALA A 70 -5.57 -16.49 -0.88
C ALA A 70 -5.86 -14.98 -0.95
N LEU A 71 -7.12 -14.58 -0.78
CA LEU A 71 -7.53 -13.18 -0.77
C LEU A 71 -6.89 -12.43 0.40
N MET A 72 -6.92 -12.99 1.61
CA MET A 72 -6.28 -12.38 2.77
C MET A 72 -4.77 -12.21 2.54
N ASN A 73 -4.11 -13.23 2.01
CA ASN A 73 -2.68 -13.18 1.69
C ASN A 73 -2.36 -12.09 0.65
N LEU A 74 -3.16 -11.95 -0.41
CA LEU A 74 -2.98 -10.87 -1.39
C LEU A 74 -3.07 -9.49 -0.75
N ILE A 75 -4.03 -9.26 0.14
CA ILE A 75 -4.17 -7.99 0.87
C ILE A 75 -2.96 -7.77 1.80
N VAL A 76 -2.47 -8.83 2.46
CA VAL A 76 -1.29 -8.77 3.33
C VAL A 76 -0.04 -8.45 2.53
N TYR A 77 0.20 -9.11 1.38
CA TYR A 77 1.34 -8.80 0.51
C TYR A 77 1.31 -7.36 0.01
N GLN A 78 0.15 -6.90 -0.46
CA GLN A 78 0.00 -5.50 -0.90
C GLN A 78 0.29 -4.53 0.25
N GLY A 79 -0.30 -4.70 1.41
CA GLY A 79 -0.05 -3.82 2.56
C GLY A 79 1.41 -3.86 3.05
N ASP A 80 2.10 -5.00 2.90
CA ASP A 80 3.52 -5.12 3.28
C ASP A 80 4.44 -4.31 2.37
N THR A 81 4.19 -4.31 1.06
CA THR A 81 4.97 -3.53 0.10
C THR A 81 4.81 -2.03 0.31
N GLU A 82 3.59 -1.56 0.59
CA GLU A 82 3.28 -0.15 0.84
C GLU A 82 4.06 0.41 2.05
N PHE A 83 4.03 -0.28 3.19
CA PHE A 83 4.80 0.16 4.36
C PHE A 83 6.31 0.03 4.18
N ALA A 84 6.74 -0.97 3.41
CA ALA A 84 8.15 -1.17 3.11
C ALA A 84 8.72 -0.03 2.27
N SER A 85 8.01 0.43 1.24
CA SER A 85 8.43 1.53 0.37
C SER A 85 8.70 2.80 1.18
N VAL A 86 7.82 3.14 2.13
CA VAL A 86 8.02 4.27 3.03
C VAL A 86 9.29 4.13 3.87
N GLU A 87 9.51 2.94 4.47
CA GLU A 87 10.72 2.68 5.29
C GLU A 87 12.00 2.81 4.46
N GLN A 88 11.99 2.39 3.20
CA GLN A 88 13.13 2.43 2.29
C GLN A 88 13.45 3.87 1.84
N GLN A 89 12.43 4.69 1.59
CA GLN A 89 12.57 5.97 0.88
C GLN A 89 12.65 7.19 1.79
N LYS A 90 12.02 7.17 2.97
CA LYS A 90 11.87 8.34 3.85
C LYS A 90 13.18 9.05 4.19
N ASN A 91 14.29 8.32 4.29
CA ASN A 91 15.61 8.91 4.65
C ASN A 91 16.18 9.82 3.55
N LEU A 92 15.64 9.80 2.34
CA LEU A 92 16.08 10.65 1.25
C LEU A 92 15.49 12.06 1.33
N ILE A 93 14.47 12.31 2.14
CA ILE A 93 13.78 13.61 2.23
C ILE A 93 14.77 14.74 2.52
N ASP A 94 15.70 14.53 3.45
CA ASP A 94 16.69 15.56 3.86
C ASP A 94 17.80 15.77 2.83
N THR A 95 17.95 14.89 1.85
CA THR A 95 18.96 14.97 0.79
C THR A 95 18.37 15.35 -0.56
N ALA A 96 17.16 15.89 -0.57
CA ALA A 96 16.43 16.20 -1.81
C ALA A 96 17.21 17.21 -2.68
N PRO A 97 17.41 16.91 -3.98
CA PRO A 97 18.11 17.81 -4.90
C PRO A 97 17.41 19.16 -5.05
N THR A 98 16.10 19.16 -4.97
CA THR A 98 15.27 20.38 -5.06
C THR A 98 14.08 20.29 -4.10
N GLU A 99 13.48 21.44 -3.80
CA GLU A 99 12.24 21.49 -3.01
C GLU A 99 11.09 20.74 -3.70
N TYR A 100 11.05 20.74 -5.03
CA TYR A 100 10.10 19.96 -5.81
C TYR A 100 10.26 18.45 -5.55
N ASP A 101 11.48 17.95 -5.56
CA ASP A 101 11.77 16.54 -5.28
C ASP A 101 11.40 16.16 -3.84
N ARG A 102 11.71 17.05 -2.88
CA ARG A 102 11.32 16.86 -1.48
C ARG A 102 9.80 16.73 -1.32
N GLN A 103 9.06 17.63 -1.94
CA GLN A 103 7.59 17.58 -1.92
C GLN A 103 7.04 16.35 -2.63
N ALA A 104 7.62 15.96 -3.77
CA ALA A 104 7.21 14.78 -4.51
C ALA A 104 7.41 13.50 -3.68
N LEU A 105 8.58 13.30 -3.05
CA LEU A 105 8.84 12.16 -2.19
C LEU A 105 7.93 12.15 -0.95
N THR A 106 7.72 13.32 -0.32
CA THR A 106 6.82 13.44 0.82
C THR A 106 5.39 13.02 0.45
N ARG A 107 4.92 13.43 -0.72
CA ARG A 107 3.61 13.03 -1.24
C ARG A 107 3.54 11.54 -1.53
N VAL A 108 4.53 10.97 -2.23
CA VAL A 108 4.62 9.52 -2.49
C VAL A 108 4.53 8.76 -1.16
N ASN A 109 5.37 9.09 -0.18
CA ASN A 109 5.35 8.42 1.13
C ASN A 109 3.99 8.53 1.85
N SER A 110 3.30 9.67 1.73
CA SER A 110 1.97 9.85 2.34
C SER A 110 0.92 8.99 1.67
N GLU A 111 0.96 8.88 0.33
CA GLU A 111 0.06 8.06 -0.47
C GLU A 111 0.33 6.56 -0.21
N GLU A 112 1.59 6.12 -0.16
CA GLU A 112 1.99 4.75 0.20
C GLU A 112 1.53 4.35 1.62
N MET A 113 1.73 5.24 2.60
CA MET A 113 1.18 5.01 3.95
C MET A 113 -0.34 4.84 3.93
N ARG A 114 -1.05 5.62 3.10
CA ARG A 114 -2.51 5.50 2.96
C ARG A 114 -2.90 4.20 2.27
N HIS A 115 -2.14 3.74 1.28
CA HIS A 115 -2.35 2.45 0.63
C HIS A 115 -2.25 1.31 1.64
N GLY A 116 -1.18 1.26 2.42
CA GLY A 116 -1.01 0.28 3.50
C GLY A 116 -2.10 0.40 4.57
N TRP A 117 -2.50 1.63 4.94
CA TRP A 117 -3.62 1.92 5.83
C TRP A 117 -4.94 1.34 5.29
N GLN A 118 -5.21 1.51 3.99
CA GLN A 118 -6.40 0.97 3.31
C GLN A 118 -6.41 -0.58 3.33
N MET A 119 -5.27 -1.24 3.10
CA MET A 119 -5.16 -2.70 3.20
C MET A 119 -5.42 -3.19 4.62
N CYS A 120 -4.89 -2.49 5.63
CA CYS A 120 -5.17 -2.82 7.04
C CYS A 120 -6.63 -2.58 7.42
N TYR A 121 -7.28 -1.54 6.87
CA TYR A 121 -8.72 -1.35 7.03
C TYR A 121 -9.51 -2.58 6.55
N LEU A 122 -9.18 -3.12 5.37
CA LEU A 122 -9.82 -4.33 4.86
C LEU A 122 -9.58 -5.53 5.79
N LEU A 123 -8.34 -5.74 6.24
CA LEU A 123 -7.99 -6.84 7.12
C LEU A 123 -8.76 -6.79 8.44
N VAL A 124 -8.78 -5.64 9.11
CA VAL A 124 -9.40 -5.47 10.43
C VAL A 124 -10.92 -5.61 10.36
N ASN A 125 -11.56 -5.04 9.32
CA ASN A 125 -13.02 -4.97 9.26
C ASN A 125 -13.69 -6.19 8.60
N TYR A 126 -12.96 -6.95 7.78
CA TYR A 126 -13.57 -8.05 7.01
C TYR A 126 -13.06 -9.45 7.39
N PHE A 127 -11.84 -9.60 7.94
CA PHE A 127 -11.21 -10.91 8.16
C PHE A 127 -11.15 -11.34 9.63
N GLY A 128 -11.91 -10.68 10.51
CA GLY A 128 -12.00 -11.04 11.92
C GLY A 128 -10.64 -11.02 12.64
N ASP A 129 -10.44 -11.93 13.58
CA ASP A 129 -9.22 -11.93 14.41
C ASP A 129 -7.94 -12.28 13.62
N SER A 130 -8.05 -13.10 12.57
CA SER A 130 -6.92 -13.38 11.67
C SER A 130 -6.49 -12.11 10.93
N GLY A 131 -7.43 -11.33 10.41
CA GLY A 131 -7.13 -10.06 9.75
C GLY A 131 -6.53 -9.03 10.70
N LYS A 132 -7.04 -8.92 11.93
CA LYS A 132 -6.47 -8.04 12.96
C LYS A 132 -5.02 -8.42 13.29
N LEU A 133 -4.74 -9.73 13.39
CA LEU A 133 -3.38 -10.23 13.63
C LEU A 133 -2.43 -9.85 12.49
N GLU A 134 -2.85 -10.05 11.24
CA GLU A 134 -2.01 -9.70 10.10
C GLU A 134 -1.82 -8.19 9.96
N ALA A 135 -2.87 -7.38 10.16
CA ALA A 135 -2.76 -5.92 10.14
C ALA A 135 -1.78 -5.38 11.21
N ARG A 136 -1.68 -6.06 12.37
CA ARG A 136 -0.67 -5.76 13.38
C ARG A 136 0.74 -6.13 12.89
N LYS A 137 0.91 -7.35 12.36
CA LYS A 137 2.21 -7.84 11.86
C LYS A 137 2.79 -6.94 10.76
N LEU A 138 1.95 -6.36 9.91
CA LEU A 138 2.37 -5.41 8.88
C LEU A 138 3.12 -4.20 9.46
N LEU A 139 2.71 -3.73 10.64
CA LEU A 139 3.38 -2.64 11.35
C LEU A 139 4.52 -3.10 12.27
N GLU A 140 4.68 -4.40 12.50
CA GLU A 140 5.80 -4.97 13.29
C GLU A 140 7.02 -5.29 12.42
N ARG A 141 6.81 -5.62 11.14
CA ARG A 141 7.89 -5.89 10.18
C ARG A 141 8.72 -4.65 9.92
N ARG A 142 10.01 -4.86 9.63
CA ARG A 142 10.96 -3.78 9.30
C ARG A 142 11.84 -4.20 8.13
N ALA A 143 11.95 -3.35 7.12
CA ALA A 143 12.82 -3.57 5.97
C ALA A 143 14.28 -3.76 6.40
N PHE A 144 14.79 -2.93 7.32
CA PHE A 144 16.17 -3.01 7.81
C PHE A 144 16.51 -4.29 8.60
N ARG A 145 15.50 -5.06 9.03
CA ARG A 145 15.68 -6.37 9.69
C ARG A 145 15.59 -7.53 8.71
N GLY A 146 15.19 -7.28 7.46
CA GLY A 146 14.90 -8.32 6.51
C GLY A 146 13.57 -9.03 6.76
N ASP A 147 12.61 -8.37 7.43
CA ASP A 147 11.34 -8.98 7.86
C ASP A 147 10.20 -8.81 6.84
N ARG A 148 10.40 -8.00 5.79
CA ARG A 148 9.40 -7.79 4.73
C ARG A 148 9.25 -9.05 3.89
N LEU A 149 8.04 -9.33 3.45
CA LEU A 149 7.67 -10.59 2.80
C LEU A 149 8.35 -10.80 1.45
N LEU A 150 8.58 -9.73 0.69
CA LEU A 150 9.30 -9.78 -0.57
C LEU A 150 10.72 -9.26 -0.39
N GLY A 151 11.72 -10.03 -0.85
CA GLY A 151 13.13 -9.77 -0.63
C GLY A 151 13.61 -8.39 -1.11
N SER A 152 13.10 -7.92 -2.25
CA SER A 152 13.41 -6.61 -2.82
C SER A 152 13.02 -5.44 -1.90
N PHE A 153 11.98 -5.62 -1.10
CA PHE A 153 11.50 -4.61 -0.15
C PHE A 153 12.29 -4.57 1.17
N ASN A 154 13.32 -5.42 1.30
CA ASN A 154 14.32 -5.34 2.37
C ASN A 154 15.62 -4.65 1.91
N ALA A 155 15.78 -4.41 0.62
CA ALA A 155 16.94 -3.71 0.08
C ALA A 155 16.86 -2.20 0.37
N PRO A 156 17.99 -1.53 0.67
CA PRO A 156 17.98 -0.08 0.92
C PRO A 156 17.79 0.70 -0.39
N VAL A 157 17.09 1.83 -0.30
CA VAL A 157 17.07 2.89 -1.31
C VAL A 157 18.05 3.97 -0.83
N ASN A 158 19.22 4.07 -1.46
CA ASN A 158 20.36 4.81 -0.91
C ASN A 158 20.49 6.25 -1.42
N ASN A 159 19.89 6.54 -2.57
CA ASN A 159 20.07 7.83 -3.24
C ASN A 159 18.86 8.14 -4.15
N TRP A 160 18.85 9.32 -4.71
CA TRP A 160 17.76 9.80 -5.56
C TRP A 160 17.66 9.09 -6.91
N LEU A 161 18.75 8.53 -7.44
CA LEU A 161 18.66 7.69 -8.63
C LEU A 161 17.93 6.38 -8.32
N ASP A 162 18.23 5.75 -7.17
CA ASP A 162 17.51 4.56 -6.70
C ASP A 162 16.02 4.87 -6.54
N PHE A 163 15.67 6.01 -5.91
CA PHE A 163 14.29 6.44 -5.73
C PHE A 163 13.54 6.63 -7.06
N PHE A 164 14.12 7.37 -8.01
CA PHE A 164 13.50 7.57 -9.31
C PHE A 164 13.38 6.27 -10.11
N THR A 165 14.36 5.38 -9.98
CA THR A 165 14.30 4.04 -10.59
C THR A 165 13.22 3.20 -9.96
N TYR A 166 13.10 3.25 -8.63
CA TYR A 166 12.05 2.56 -7.89
C TYR A 166 10.66 3.02 -8.34
N THR A 167 10.36 4.30 -8.29
CA THR A 167 9.04 4.85 -8.67
C THR A 167 8.74 4.68 -10.17
N GLU A 168 9.76 4.62 -11.04
CA GLU A 168 9.51 4.34 -12.46
C GLU A 168 9.22 2.87 -12.75
N PHE A 169 9.88 1.92 -12.07
CA PHE A 169 9.81 0.50 -12.43
C PHE A 169 9.05 -0.35 -11.41
N VAL A 170 9.26 -0.15 -10.11
CA VAL A 170 8.58 -0.94 -9.07
C VAL A 170 7.11 -0.50 -8.95
N ASP A 171 6.85 0.81 -8.90
CA ASP A 171 5.47 1.32 -8.86
C ASP A 171 4.73 1.06 -10.18
N ARG A 172 5.46 0.96 -11.30
CA ARG A 172 4.87 0.50 -12.57
C ARG A 172 4.38 -0.94 -12.49
N ASP A 173 5.17 -1.84 -11.89
CA ASP A 173 4.73 -3.22 -11.62
C ASP A 173 3.54 -3.21 -10.65
N GLY A 174 3.61 -2.44 -9.56
CA GLY A 174 2.53 -2.21 -8.61
C GLY A 174 1.24 -1.77 -9.28
N LYS A 175 1.31 -0.82 -10.22
CA LYS A 175 0.15 -0.39 -11.01
C LYS A 175 -0.52 -1.55 -11.76
N TYR A 176 0.26 -2.44 -12.39
CA TYR A 176 -0.33 -3.59 -13.07
C TYR A 176 -0.95 -4.58 -12.09
N GLN A 177 -0.31 -4.81 -10.95
CA GLN A 177 -0.88 -5.64 -9.87
C GLN A 177 -2.19 -5.04 -9.36
N LEU A 178 -2.23 -3.76 -9.03
CA LEU A 178 -3.46 -3.05 -8.60
C LEU A 178 -4.55 -3.09 -9.70
N THR A 179 -4.16 -2.97 -10.98
CA THR A 179 -5.10 -3.12 -12.09
C THR A 179 -5.76 -4.51 -12.06
N MET A 180 -5.00 -5.57 -11.83
CA MET A 180 -5.57 -6.92 -11.70
C MET A 180 -6.43 -7.07 -10.45
N LEU A 181 -6.01 -6.49 -9.32
CA LEU A 181 -6.77 -6.53 -8.07
C LEU A 181 -8.08 -5.73 -8.15
N SER A 182 -8.17 -4.69 -9.00
CA SER A 182 -9.41 -3.94 -9.23
C SER A 182 -10.52 -4.77 -9.88
N HIS A 183 -10.17 -5.92 -10.46
CA HIS A 183 -11.11 -6.91 -10.96
C HIS A 183 -11.45 -8.00 -9.94
N SER A 184 -10.97 -7.89 -8.70
CA SER A 184 -11.25 -8.86 -7.64
C SER A 184 -12.73 -9.19 -7.52
N ALA A 185 -13.04 -10.47 -7.26
CA ALA A 185 -14.40 -10.91 -6.94
C ALA A 185 -14.88 -10.39 -5.57
N PHE A 186 -13.97 -9.91 -4.71
CA PHE A 186 -14.28 -9.27 -3.43
C PHE A 186 -14.38 -7.76 -3.64
N ALA A 187 -15.61 -7.24 -3.65
CA ALA A 187 -15.89 -5.85 -3.97
C ALA A 187 -15.12 -4.84 -3.11
N PRO A 188 -15.00 -4.99 -1.76
CA PRO A 188 -14.26 -4.03 -0.95
C PRO A 188 -12.78 -3.89 -1.36
N LEU A 189 -12.12 -4.96 -1.82
CA LEU A 189 -10.76 -4.88 -2.35
C LEU A 189 -10.75 -4.16 -3.70
N ALA A 190 -11.64 -4.55 -4.63
CA ALA A 190 -11.71 -3.92 -5.96
C ALA A 190 -11.93 -2.41 -5.87
N GLU A 191 -12.86 -1.96 -5.04
CA GLU A 191 -13.16 -0.54 -4.80
C GLU A 191 -11.95 0.19 -4.18
N SER A 192 -11.28 -0.43 -3.20
CA SER A 192 -10.09 0.14 -2.54
C SER A 192 -8.96 0.39 -3.53
N VAL A 193 -8.59 -0.61 -4.33
CA VAL A 193 -7.48 -0.50 -5.28
C VAL A 193 -7.79 0.38 -6.47
N THR A 194 -9.05 0.48 -6.89
CA THR A 194 -9.47 1.42 -7.94
C THR A 194 -9.22 2.88 -7.53
N ALA A 195 -9.36 3.19 -6.23
CA ALA A 195 -8.99 4.50 -5.70
C ALA A 195 -7.47 4.71 -5.68
N MET A 196 -6.68 3.67 -5.32
CA MET A 196 -5.22 3.71 -5.27
C MET A 196 -4.61 3.94 -6.65
N LEU A 197 -5.10 3.30 -7.70
CA LEU A 197 -4.61 3.41 -9.07
C LEU A 197 -4.50 4.85 -9.59
N LYS A 198 -5.31 5.79 -9.07
CA LYS A 198 -5.25 7.20 -9.45
C LYS A 198 -4.00 7.89 -8.88
N GLU A 199 -3.51 7.43 -7.74
CA GLU A 199 -2.33 7.97 -7.06
C GLU A 199 -1.05 7.41 -7.68
N GLU A 200 -1.04 6.14 -8.10
CA GLU A 200 0.10 5.48 -8.76
C GLU A 200 0.60 6.21 -10.02
N PHE A 201 -0.29 6.91 -10.71
CA PHE A 201 0.12 7.72 -11.87
C PHE A 201 1.13 8.81 -11.48
N PHE A 202 0.95 9.43 -10.31
CA PHE A 202 1.87 10.45 -9.83
C PHE A 202 3.22 9.85 -9.43
N HIS A 203 3.24 8.66 -8.83
CA HIS A 203 4.47 7.96 -8.46
C HIS A 203 5.33 7.70 -9.69
N MET A 204 4.77 7.05 -10.71
CA MET A 204 5.47 6.80 -11.98
C MET A 204 5.92 8.08 -12.68
N PHE A 205 5.09 9.14 -12.67
CA PHE A 205 5.45 10.42 -13.25
C PHE A 205 6.67 11.04 -12.54
N THR A 206 6.75 10.90 -11.22
CA THR A 206 7.90 11.35 -10.41
C THR A 206 9.17 10.62 -10.82
N GLY A 207 9.12 9.29 -10.95
CA GLY A 207 10.25 8.47 -11.41
C GLY A 207 10.69 8.84 -12.81
N HIS A 208 9.76 8.87 -13.76
CA HIS A 208 10.03 9.21 -15.16
C HIS A 208 10.69 10.58 -15.34
N THR A 209 10.14 11.59 -14.68
CA THR A 209 10.68 12.96 -14.79
C THR A 209 12.04 13.09 -14.10
N GLY A 210 12.24 12.41 -12.97
CA GLY A 210 13.52 12.37 -12.27
C GLY A 210 14.62 11.74 -13.11
N LEU A 211 14.38 10.54 -13.65
CA LEU A 211 15.34 9.85 -14.55
C LEU A 211 15.62 10.68 -15.80
N THR A 212 14.59 11.29 -16.39
CA THR A 212 14.78 12.14 -17.59
C THR A 212 15.67 13.35 -17.28
N ARG A 213 15.56 13.97 -16.11
CA ARG A 213 16.45 15.07 -15.70
C ARG A 213 17.88 14.61 -15.52
N ILE A 214 18.10 13.47 -14.87
CA ILE A 214 19.46 12.90 -14.70
C ILE A 214 20.11 12.60 -16.04
N LEU A 215 19.39 12.02 -17.01
CA LEU A 215 19.92 11.68 -18.32
C LEU A 215 20.23 12.90 -19.20
N ARG A 216 19.69 14.07 -18.88
CA ARG A 216 19.93 15.33 -19.62
C ARG A 216 20.98 16.22 -18.98
N ALA A 217 21.42 15.92 -17.76
CA ALA A 217 22.45 16.66 -17.04
C ALA A 217 23.87 16.17 -17.42
#